data_7629c20107a360d5ad7bef314b8a1fa8
#
_entry.id   7629c20107a360d5ad7bef314b8a1fa8
#
_cell.length_a   1.000
_cell.length_b   1.000
_cell.length_c   1.000
_cell.angle_alpha   90.00
_cell.angle_beta   90.00
_cell.angle_gamma   90.00
#
_symmetry.space_group_name_H-M   'P 1'
#
loop_
_entity.id
_entity.type
_entity.pdbx_description
1 polymer ?
#
loop_
_entity_poly.entity_id
_entity_poly.type
_entity_poly.pdbx_seq_one_letter_code
_entity_poly.pdbx_strand_id
1 'polypeptide(L)'
;MFYFGWMGFKPMREVPDNAMVIDAYAQMWKFSFQYPDGKVTDSLVVPVNRPVKLNLHSRDVLHSFYVPAFRLKEDMVPGGNNYLWFNPNLEGRYDILCAEYCGQLHSYMLSSVTVVSDTEYQTWLTSAPGNTEEHPGLAVLKQNACLTCHSQDGSKIIGPSFKGIFGKTEIVLTDGIEREVIIDSAYITRSIKNPNADIVKGYMKGLMVSYEGIVTDEQIVDIIDYIKNLK
;
A
#
# COMPACT_ATOMS: atom_id res chain seq x y z
N MET A 1 -23.06 26.42 -21.64
CA MET A 1 -21.97 25.53 -21.21
C MET A 1 -22.17 25.05 -19.77
N PHE A 2 -22.38 25.87 -18.76
CA PHE A 2 -22.52 25.46 -17.35
C PHE A 2 -23.60 24.39 -17.14
N TYR A 3 -24.80 24.56 -17.68
CA TYR A 3 -25.91 23.62 -17.52
C TYR A 3 -25.55 22.20 -18.03
N PHE A 4 -24.97 22.08 -19.22
CA PHE A 4 -24.57 20.77 -19.75
C PHE A 4 -23.39 20.15 -18.96
N GLY A 5 -22.46 20.97 -18.50
CA GLY A 5 -21.38 20.52 -17.60
C GLY A 5 -21.93 19.98 -16.28
N TRP A 6 -22.89 20.68 -15.65
CA TRP A 6 -23.57 20.24 -14.45
C TRP A 6 -24.34 18.95 -14.64
N MET A 7 -25.12 18.84 -15.73
CA MET A 7 -25.87 17.62 -16.06
C MET A 7 -24.96 16.40 -16.30
N GLY A 8 -23.77 16.61 -16.86
CA GLY A 8 -22.78 15.53 -17.02
C GLY A 8 -22.03 15.18 -15.73
N PHE A 9 -21.79 16.16 -14.84
CA PHE A 9 -21.09 15.97 -13.58
C PHE A 9 -21.94 15.25 -12.52
N LYS A 10 -23.21 15.61 -12.41
CA LYS A 10 -24.12 15.10 -11.37
C LYS A 10 -24.17 13.58 -11.27
N PRO A 11 -24.36 12.81 -12.38
CA PRO A 11 -24.36 11.35 -12.33
C PRO A 11 -23.04 10.73 -11.85
N MET A 12 -21.91 11.39 -12.09
CA MET A 12 -20.59 10.90 -11.62
C MET A 12 -20.45 10.97 -10.08
N ARG A 13 -21.28 11.77 -9.41
CA ARG A 13 -21.28 11.92 -7.94
C ARG A 13 -22.46 11.21 -7.27
N GLU A 14 -23.42 10.68 -8.03
CA GLU A 14 -24.57 9.94 -7.50
C GLU A 14 -24.26 8.44 -7.50
N VAL A 15 -23.88 7.92 -6.34
CA VAL A 15 -23.55 6.49 -6.17
C VAL A 15 -24.86 5.68 -6.16
N PRO A 16 -24.98 4.61 -6.98
CA PRO A 16 -26.12 3.70 -6.90
C PRO A 16 -26.23 3.02 -5.53
N ASP A 17 -27.46 2.86 -5.01
CA ASP A 17 -27.72 2.28 -3.69
C ASP A 17 -27.19 0.84 -3.54
N ASN A 18 -27.11 0.09 -4.64
CA ASN A 18 -26.61 -1.28 -4.68
C ASN A 18 -25.09 -1.37 -4.94
N ALA A 19 -24.36 -0.26 -4.87
CA ALA A 19 -22.92 -0.27 -5.09
C ALA A 19 -22.19 -1.04 -3.98
N MET A 20 -21.26 -1.89 -4.38
CA MET A 20 -20.31 -2.51 -3.47
C MET A 20 -19.32 -1.47 -2.96
N VAL A 21 -19.16 -1.36 -1.65
CA VAL A 21 -18.26 -0.38 -1.03
C VAL A 21 -16.93 -1.05 -0.68
N ILE A 22 -15.82 -0.48 -1.11
CA ILE A 22 -14.46 -0.92 -0.80
C ILE A 22 -13.67 0.30 -0.32
N ASP A 23 -12.88 0.13 0.74
CA ASP A 23 -11.97 1.17 1.20
C ASP A 23 -10.62 1.05 0.48
N ALA A 24 -10.22 2.11 -0.22
CA ALA A 24 -8.95 2.20 -0.92
C ALA A 24 -7.99 3.10 -0.14
N TYR A 25 -6.86 2.56 0.24
CA TYR A 25 -5.81 3.27 0.97
C TYR A 25 -4.61 3.52 0.07
N ALA A 26 -4.05 4.72 0.13
CA ALA A 26 -2.77 5.09 -0.46
C ALA A 26 -1.76 5.44 0.62
N GLN A 27 -0.54 5.01 0.42
CA GLN A 27 0.64 5.44 1.19
C GLN A 27 1.86 5.35 0.29
N MET A 28 2.93 6.04 0.58
CA MET A 28 4.19 5.97 -0.19
C MET A 28 4.78 4.56 -0.19
N TRP A 29 4.82 3.83 -1.29
CA TRP A 29 4.33 4.10 -2.65
C TRP A 29 3.50 2.91 -3.11
N LYS A 30 2.35 2.71 -2.47
CA LYS A 30 1.47 1.59 -2.79
C LYS A 30 0.00 1.94 -2.55
N PHE A 31 -0.86 1.22 -3.26
CA PHE A 31 -2.29 1.13 -2.97
C PHE A 31 -2.60 -0.15 -2.19
N SER A 32 -3.63 -0.11 -1.35
CA SER A 32 -4.24 -1.30 -0.76
C SER A 32 -5.75 -1.15 -0.68
N PHE A 33 -6.46 -2.26 -0.79
CA PHE A 33 -7.92 -2.29 -0.88
C PHE A 33 -8.48 -3.20 0.19
N GLN A 34 -9.37 -2.66 1.03
CA GLN A 34 -10.03 -3.40 2.09
C GLN A 34 -11.49 -3.62 1.72
N TYR A 35 -11.88 -4.89 1.66
CA TYR A 35 -13.23 -5.34 1.33
C TYR A 35 -14.12 -5.42 2.57
N PRO A 36 -15.47 -5.44 2.41
CA PRO A 36 -16.41 -5.49 3.54
C PRO A 36 -16.25 -6.71 4.46
N ASP A 37 -15.72 -7.83 3.95
CA ASP A 37 -15.42 -9.05 4.71
C ASP A 37 -14.10 -8.99 5.48
N GLY A 38 -13.37 -7.86 5.38
CA GLY A 38 -12.08 -7.64 6.02
C GLY A 38 -10.86 -8.08 5.19
N LYS A 39 -11.07 -8.70 4.01
CA LYS A 39 -9.97 -9.06 3.09
C LYS A 39 -9.22 -7.81 2.64
N VAL A 40 -7.90 -7.83 2.73
CA VAL A 40 -7.02 -6.74 2.28
C VAL A 40 -6.11 -7.23 1.16
N THR A 41 -6.03 -6.46 0.08
CA THR A 41 -5.23 -6.79 -1.11
C THR A 41 -4.45 -5.58 -1.63
N ASP A 42 -3.43 -5.80 -2.43
CA ASP A 42 -2.65 -4.76 -3.12
C ASP A 42 -3.14 -4.47 -4.55
N SER A 43 -4.09 -5.26 -5.03
CA SER A 43 -4.77 -5.07 -6.30
C SER A 43 -6.29 -5.15 -6.11
N LEU A 44 -7.04 -4.41 -6.91
CA LEU A 44 -8.49 -4.35 -6.82
C LEU A 44 -9.10 -5.46 -7.69
N VAL A 45 -9.97 -6.30 -7.11
CA VAL A 45 -10.74 -7.31 -7.85
C VAL A 45 -12.22 -6.98 -7.72
N VAL A 46 -12.94 -6.88 -8.82
CA VAL A 46 -14.35 -6.49 -8.84
C VAL A 46 -15.14 -7.30 -9.87
N PRO A 47 -16.43 -7.57 -9.63
CA PRO A 47 -17.27 -8.24 -10.60
C PRO A 47 -17.71 -7.29 -11.73
N VAL A 48 -17.84 -7.83 -12.93
CA VAL A 48 -18.38 -7.12 -14.09
C VAL A 48 -19.86 -6.75 -13.88
N ASN A 49 -20.31 -5.62 -14.45
CA ASN A 49 -21.68 -5.10 -14.40
C ASN A 49 -22.26 -4.88 -12.98
N ARG A 50 -21.38 -4.68 -11.99
CA ARG A 50 -21.78 -4.34 -10.63
C ARG A 50 -21.18 -2.99 -10.24
N PRO A 51 -21.99 -2.02 -9.79
CA PRO A 51 -21.47 -0.74 -9.32
C PRO A 51 -20.53 -0.92 -8.13
N VAL A 52 -19.41 -0.21 -8.14
CA VAL A 52 -18.39 -0.21 -7.09
C VAL A 52 -18.17 1.21 -6.64
N LYS A 53 -18.24 1.45 -5.34
CA LYS A 53 -17.81 2.69 -4.70
C LYS A 53 -16.48 2.46 -4.00
N LEU A 54 -15.51 3.31 -4.26
CA LEU A 54 -14.27 3.36 -3.49
C LEU A 54 -14.31 4.56 -2.55
N ASN A 55 -14.21 4.34 -1.24
CA ASN A 55 -13.84 5.39 -0.31
C ASN A 55 -12.32 5.55 -0.38
N LEU A 56 -11.84 6.77 -0.52
CA LEU A 56 -10.43 7.05 -0.79
C LEU A 56 -9.76 7.65 0.44
N HIS A 57 -8.71 7.00 0.91
CA HIS A 57 -7.97 7.39 2.11
C HIS A 57 -6.48 7.51 1.79
N SER A 58 -5.85 8.60 2.22
CA SER A 58 -4.40 8.68 2.28
C SER A 58 -3.91 8.59 3.72
N ARG A 59 -2.83 7.80 3.94
CA ARG A 59 -2.20 7.63 5.26
C ARG A 59 -1.03 8.59 5.51
N ASP A 60 -0.55 9.27 4.46
CA ASP A 60 0.65 10.11 4.56
C ASP A 60 0.53 11.41 3.77
N VAL A 61 0.76 11.41 2.47
CA VAL A 61 0.76 12.59 1.60
C VAL A 61 -0.40 12.54 0.61
N LEU A 62 -0.56 13.58 -0.19
CA LEU A 62 -1.52 13.58 -1.29
C LEU A 62 -1.11 12.53 -2.33
N HIS A 63 -2.07 11.68 -2.70
CA HIS A 63 -2.02 10.75 -3.83
C HIS A 63 -3.22 10.97 -4.74
N SER A 64 -3.29 10.28 -5.86
CA SER A 64 -4.47 10.27 -6.70
C SER A 64 -4.71 8.89 -7.29
N PHE A 65 -5.91 8.37 -7.10
CA PHE A 65 -6.35 7.11 -7.70
C PHE A 65 -6.75 7.36 -9.15
N TYR A 66 -6.07 6.75 -10.09
CA TYR A 66 -6.30 6.95 -11.52
C TYR A 66 -6.35 5.63 -12.27
N VAL A 67 -7.46 5.36 -12.93
CA VAL A 67 -7.63 4.23 -13.86
C VAL A 67 -7.87 4.80 -15.27
N PRO A 68 -6.82 4.89 -16.10
CA PRO A 68 -6.92 5.49 -17.43
C PRO A 68 -8.00 4.86 -18.31
N ALA A 69 -8.08 3.53 -18.29
CA ALA A 69 -9.06 2.77 -19.09
C ALA A 69 -10.51 3.10 -18.72
N PHE A 70 -10.79 3.46 -17.47
CA PHE A 70 -12.12 3.84 -17.00
C PHE A 70 -12.37 5.34 -17.08
N ARG A 71 -11.35 6.14 -17.43
CA ARG A 71 -11.37 7.62 -17.41
C ARG A 71 -11.75 8.18 -16.03
N LEU A 72 -11.32 7.51 -14.98
CA LEU A 72 -11.60 7.86 -13.59
C LEU A 72 -10.33 8.35 -12.92
N LYS A 73 -10.40 9.53 -12.30
CA LYS A 73 -9.36 10.09 -11.45
C LYS A 73 -10.02 10.79 -10.26
N GLU A 74 -9.53 10.51 -9.05
CA GLU A 74 -9.95 11.23 -7.84
C GLU A 74 -8.76 11.28 -6.87
N ASP A 75 -8.58 12.42 -6.22
CA ASP A 75 -7.48 12.62 -5.30
C ASP A 75 -7.75 11.96 -3.95
N MET A 76 -6.69 11.41 -3.37
CA MET A 76 -6.68 10.77 -2.05
C MET A 76 -5.99 11.71 -1.07
N VAL A 77 -6.81 12.54 -0.40
CA VAL A 77 -6.33 13.63 0.47
C VAL A 77 -6.19 13.13 1.90
N PRO A 78 -5.05 13.35 2.59
CA PRO A 78 -4.91 13.02 4.01
C PRO A 78 -6.01 13.67 4.86
N GLY A 79 -6.74 12.86 5.64
CA GLY A 79 -7.87 13.32 6.45
C GLY A 79 -9.12 13.72 5.66
N GLY A 80 -9.10 13.59 4.34
CA GLY A 80 -10.25 13.84 3.46
C GLY A 80 -11.22 12.67 3.43
N ASN A 81 -12.44 12.94 2.93
CA ASN A 81 -13.51 11.94 2.72
C ASN A 81 -13.87 11.87 1.24
N ASN A 82 -12.88 11.68 0.38
CA ASN A 82 -13.08 11.58 -1.05
C ASN A 82 -13.62 10.20 -1.42
N TYR A 83 -14.38 10.13 -2.49
CA TYR A 83 -14.85 8.87 -3.06
C TYR A 83 -15.00 9.00 -4.57
N LEU A 84 -14.95 7.87 -5.23
CA LEU A 84 -15.42 7.71 -6.61
C LEU A 84 -16.27 6.44 -6.73
N TRP A 85 -17.02 6.33 -7.82
CA TRP A 85 -17.71 5.10 -8.15
C TRP A 85 -17.63 4.82 -9.64
N PHE A 86 -17.77 3.56 -10.01
CA PHE A 86 -17.80 3.10 -11.38
C PHE A 86 -18.59 1.80 -11.52
N ASN A 87 -19.00 1.50 -12.75
CA ASN A 87 -19.62 0.23 -13.10
C ASN A 87 -18.81 -0.40 -14.24
N PRO A 88 -17.96 -1.40 -13.98
CA PRO A 88 -17.12 -2.01 -14.99
C PRO A 88 -17.99 -2.90 -15.90
N ASN A 89 -17.89 -2.71 -17.21
CA ASN A 89 -18.73 -3.39 -18.21
C ASN A 89 -17.95 -4.41 -19.08
N LEU A 90 -16.67 -4.53 -18.89
CA LEU A 90 -15.81 -5.44 -19.64
C LEU A 90 -14.81 -6.12 -18.69
N GLU A 91 -14.75 -7.45 -18.74
CA GLU A 91 -13.76 -8.23 -18.00
C GLU A 91 -12.34 -7.95 -18.52
N GLY A 92 -11.36 -8.05 -17.63
CA GLY A 92 -9.98 -7.80 -17.96
C GLY A 92 -9.19 -7.20 -16.80
N ARG A 93 -7.90 -6.96 -17.05
CA ARG A 93 -6.99 -6.32 -16.10
C ARG A 93 -6.60 -4.94 -16.63
N TYR A 94 -6.73 -3.94 -15.76
CA TYR A 94 -6.48 -2.54 -16.09
C TYR A 94 -5.55 -1.92 -15.06
N ASP A 95 -4.68 -1.01 -15.49
CA ASP A 95 -3.70 -0.37 -14.61
C ASP A 95 -4.37 0.66 -13.70
N ILE A 96 -3.90 0.71 -12.45
CA ILE A 96 -4.13 1.78 -11.48
C ILE A 96 -2.81 2.52 -11.30
N LEU A 97 -2.84 3.83 -11.48
CA LEU A 97 -1.69 4.72 -11.39
C LEU A 97 -1.91 5.74 -10.27
N CYS A 98 -0.82 6.16 -9.62
CA CYS A 98 -0.85 7.40 -8.85
C CYS A 98 -0.68 8.58 -9.80
N ALA A 99 -1.64 9.50 -9.82
CA ALA A 99 -1.63 10.66 -10.74
C ALA A 99 -1.37 12.00 -10.03
N GLU A 100 -0.90 11.97 -8.77
CA GLU A 100 -0.45 13.14 -8.02
C GLU A 100 0.93 12.88 -7.42
N TYR A 101 1.87 13.84 -7.60
CA TYR A 101 3.25 13.64 -7.14
C TYR A 101 3.31 13.41 -5.63
N CYS A 102 3.74 12.22 -5.23
CA CYS A 102 3.80 11.76 -3.85
C CYS A 102 5.22 11.39 -3.37
N GLY A 103 6.24 11.85 -4.05
CA GLY A 103 7.63 11.64 -3.65
C GLY A 103 8.46 10.83 -4.66
N GLN A 104 9.62 10.35 -4.24
CA GLN A 104 10.67 9.81 -5.10
C GLN A 104 10.24 8.62 -5.97
N LEU A 105 9.42 7.70 -5.44
CA LEU A 105 8.93 6.54 -6.19
C LEU A 105 7.50 6.73 -6.73
N HIS A 106 7.06 7.96 -6.91
CA HIS A 106 5.75 8.27 -7.46
C HIS A 106 5.45 7.49 -8.76
N SER A 107 6.39 7.43 -9.70
CA SER A 107 6.23 6.72 -10.98
C SER A 107 6.16 5.20 -10.85
N TYR A 108 6.57 4.64 -9.70
CA TYR A 108 6.50 3.21 -9.40
C TYR A 108 5.29 2.84 -8.53
N MET A 109 4.49 3.82 -8.10
CA MET A 109 3.26 3.58 -7.36
C MET A 109 2.16 3.12 -8.32
N LEU A 110 2.19 1.82 -8.60
CA LEU A 110 1.33 1.14 -9.55
C LEU A 110 0.50 0.06 -8.84
N SER A 111 -0.69 -0.19 -9.35
CA SER A 111 -1.54 -1.33 -8.99
C SER A 111 -2.39 -1.73 -10.20
N SER A 112 -3.35 -2.61 -10.00
CA SER A 112 -4.29 -2.99 -11.07
C SER A 112 -5.69 -3.22 -10.53
N VAL A 113 -6.68 -2.99 -11.38
CA VAL A 113 -8.03 -3.51 -11.19
C VAL A 113 -8.26 -4.68 -12.15
N THR A 114 -8.68 -5.82 -11.60
CA THR A 114 -9.09 -7.00 -12.36
C THR A 114 -10.60 -7.13 -12.29
N VAL A 115 -11.24 -7.00 -13.43
CA VAL A 115 -12.69 -7.18 -13.60
C VAL A 115 -12.93 -8.62 -14.01
N VAL A 116 -13.72 -9.35 -13.23
CA VAL A 116 -13.99 -10.78 -13.43
C VAL A 116 -15.50 -11.05 -13.46
N SER A 117 -15.90 -12.25 -13.86
CA SER A 117 -17.30 -12.71 -13.74
C SER A 117 -17.73 -12.73 -12.27
N ASP A 118 -19.04 -12.67 -11.99
CA ASP A 118 -19.53 -12.75 -10.59
C ASP A 118 -19.15 -14.08 -9.93
N THR A 119 -19.16 -15.16 -10.67
CA THR A 119 -18.75 -16.49 -10.18
C THR A 119 -17.28 -16.54 -9.77
N GLU A 120 -16.39 -15.97 -10.60
CA GLU A 120 -14.97 -15.88 -10.30
C GLU A 120 -14.72 -14.93 -9.11
N TYR A 121 -15.48 -13.83 -9.03
CA TYR A 121 -15.39 -12.91 -7.90
C TYR A 121 -15.76 -13.60 -6.58
N GLN A 122 -16.87 -14.38 -6.54
CA GLN A 122 -17.27 -15.13 -5.34
C GLN A 122 -16.20 -16.17 -4.95
N THR A 123 -15.67 -16.88 -5.92
CA THR A 123 -14.57 -17.84 -5.71
C THR A 123 -13.33 -17.15 -5.15
N TRP A 124 -12.96 -16.02 -5.72
CA TRP A 124 -11.83 -15.23 -5.24
C TRP A 124 -12.09 -14.65 -3.84
N LEU A 125 -13.29 -14.19 -3.55
CA LEU A 125 -13.65 -13.63 -2.24
C LEU A 125 -13.53 -14.68 -1.14
N THR A 126 -14.02 -15.90 -1.39
CA THR A 126 -13.98 -17.03 -0.44
C THR A 126 -12.65 -17.75 -0.42
N SER A 127 -11.79 -17.55 -1.43
CA SER A 127 -10.43 -18.08 -1.39
C SER A 127 -9.70 -17.48 -0.19
N ALA A 128 -9.12 -18.32 0.64
CA ALA A 128 -8.21 -17.85 1.68
C ALA A 128 -7.17 -16.92 1.05
N PRO A 129 -6.76 -15.81 1.72
CA PRO A 129 -5.66 -14.98 1.22
C PRO A 129 -4.48 -15.92 0.99
N GLY A 130 -4.11 -16.06 -0.29
CA GLY A 130 -3.12 -16.97 -0.87
C GLY A 130 -2.61 -18.04 0.08
N ASN A 131 -3.13 -19.26 -0.08
CA ASN A 131 -2.67 -20.43 0.68
C ASN A 131 -1.31 -20.85 0.10
N THR A 132 -0.32 -19.99 0.22
CA THR A 132 1.08 -20.35 0.23
C THR A 132 1.47 -20.44 1.69
N GLU A 133 2.31 -21.39 2.06
CA GLU A 133 2.99 -21.46 3.34
C GLU A 133 3.91 -20.22 3.51
N GLU A 134 3.35 -19.04 3.27
CA GLU A 134 4.09 -17.78 3.31
C GLU A 134 4.33 -17.40 4.77
N HIS A 135 5.59 -17.13 5.09
CA HIS A 135 5.96 -16.71 6.43
C HIS A 135 5.13 -15.48 6.86
N PRO A 136 4.49 -15.48 8.06
CA PRO A 136 3.63 -14.39 8.51
C PRO A 136 4.31 -13.02 8.39
N GLY A 137 5.58 -12.92 8.75
CA GLY A 137 6.35 -11.69 8.63
C GLY A 137 6.52 -11.21 7.17
N LEU A 138 6.66 -12.13 6.21
CA LEU A 138 6.71 -11.77 4.79
C LEU A 138 5.37 -11.20 4.31
N ALA A 139 4.26 -11.79 4.76
CA ALA A 139 2.93 -11.27 4.46
C ALA A 139 2.76 -9.83 4.96
N VAL A 140 3.16 -9.56 6.22
CA VAL A 140 3.13 -8.21 6.81
C VAL A 140 4.03 -7.22 6.04
N LEU A 141 5.26 -7.64 5.65
CA LEU A 141 6.16 -6.81 4.85
C LEU A 141 5.57 -6.44 3.48
N LYS A 142 4.90 -7.39 2.82
CA LYS A 142 4.18 -7.15 1.55
C LYS A 142 2.98 -6.24 1.77
N GLN A 143 2.15 -6.53 2.79
CA GLN A 143 0.96 -5.76 3.11
C GLN A 143 1.28 -4.28 3.39
N ASN A 144 2.43 -3.99 3.98
CA ASN A 144 2.85 -2.64 4.35
C ASN A 144 3.87 -2.01 3.39
N ALA A 145 4.06 -2.57 2.20
CA ALA A 145 4.98 -2.10 1.15
C ALA A 145 6.47 -1.98 1.57
N CYS A 146 6.88 -2.65 2.62
CA CYS A 146 8.26 -2.59 3.11
C CYS A 146 9.27 -3.01 2.02
N LEU A 147 8.89 -4.00 1.19
CA LEU A 147 9.72 -4.54 0.12
C LEU A 147 9.89 -3.61 -1.08
N THR A 148 9.14 -2.52 -1.16
CA THR A 148 9.35 -1.47 -2.17
C THR A 148 10.68 -0.74 -1.95
N CYS A 149 11.06 -0.58 -0.68
CA CYS A 149 12.27 0.13 -0.27
C CYS A 149 13.38 -0.79 0.26
N HIS A 150 13.02 -1.98 0.77
CA HIS A 150 13.97 -2.93 1.36
C HIS A 150 14.04 -4.21 0.53
N SER A 151 15.21 -4.51 -0.01
CA SER A 151 15.43 -5.75 -0.77
C SER A 151 15.56 -6.97 0.14
N GLN A 152 15.36 -8.16 -0.45
CA GLN A 152 15.54 -9.45 0.22
C GLN A 152 16.75 -10.25 -0.30
N ASP A 153 17.43 -9.72 -1.29
CA ASP A 153 18.52 -10.39 -2.03
C ASP A 153 19.91 -9.80 -1.76
N GLY A 154 19.98 -8.73 -0.96
CA GLY A 154 21.21 -7.99 -0.66
C GLY A 154 21.45 -6.80 -1.59
N SER A 155 20.61 -6.57 -2.58
CA SER A 155 20.73 -5.40 -3.46
C SER A 155 20.49 -4.10 -2.68
N LYS A 156 21.25 -3.06 -3.02
CA LYS A 156 21.06 -1.72 -2.44
C LYS A 156 20.00 -0.98 -3.24
N ILE A 157 18.88 -0.69 -2.57
CA ILE A 157 17.82 0.15 -3.11
C ILE A 157 17.63 1.39 -2.23
N ILE A 158 16.41 1.77 -1.91
CA ILE A 158 16.13 2.99 -1.13
C ILE A 158 16.47 2.82 0.35
N GLY A 159 16.17 1.65 0.92
CA GLY A 159 16.47 1.28 2.28
C GLY A 159 17.49 0.12 2.36
N PRO A 160 18.00 -0.19 3.55
CA PRO A 160 18.88 -1.34 3.77
C PRO A 160 18.19 -2.66 3.38
N SER A 161 18.96 -3.59 2.80
CA SER A 161 18.46 -4.94 2.53
C SER A 161 18.16 -5.68 3.83
N PHE A 162 17.09 -6.47 3.84
CA PHE A 162 16.79 -7.36 4.96
C PHE A 162 17.68 -8.60 5.00
N LYS A 163 18.36 -8.93 3.88
CA LYS A 163 19.19 -10.13 3.78
C LYS A 163 20.36 -10.10 4.75
N GLY A 164 20.31 -11.03 5.72
CA GLY A 164 21.38 -11.24 6.69
C GLY A 164 21.74 -10.01 7.53
N ILE A 165 20.80 -9.06 7.69
CA ILE A 165 21.05 -7.84 8.47
C ILE A 165 20.96 -8.09 9.99
N PHE A 166 20.15 -9.05 10.43
CA PHE A 166 19.96 -9.32 11.86
C PHE A 166 21.27 -9.75 12.54
N GLY A 167 21.57 -9.12 13.66
CA GLY A 167 22.78 -9.36 14.44
C GLY A 167 24.05 -8.68 13.91
N LYS A 168 23.98 -8.00 12.76
CA LYS A 168 25.11 -7.21 12.25
C LYS A 168 25.28 -5.91 13.02
N THR A 169 26.51 -5.42 13.09
CA THR A 169 26.84 -4.06 13.53
C THR A 169 26.78 -3.12 12.33
N GLU A 170 26.01 -2.06 12.45
CA GLU A 170 25.87 -1.02 11.44
C GLU A 170 26.18 0.37 12.03
N ILE A 171 26.71 1.26 11.20
CA ILE A 171 26.91 2.67 11.57
C ILE A 171 25.63 3.43 11.27
N VAL A 172 25.10 4.11 12.28
CA VAL A 172 23.90 4.96 12.14
C VAL A 172 24.21 6.40 12.53
N LEU A 173 23.40 7.31 12.04
CA LEU A 173 23.37 8.73 12.41
C LEU A 173 22.18 8.92 13.37
N THR A 174 22.47 9.20 14.64
CA THR A 174 21.50 9.62 15.65
C THR A 174 21.70 11.11 15.92
N ASP A 175 20.73 11.94 15.59
CA ASP A 175 20.84 13.41 15.70
C ASP A 175 22.08 13.99 15.01
N GLY A 176 22.50 13.38 13.89
CA GLY A 176 23.67 13.80 13.12
C GLY A 176 25.01 13.25 13.63
N ILE A 177 25.04 12.47 14.72
CA ILE A 177 26.25 11.87 15.30
C ILE A 177 26.31 10.41 14.88
N GLU A 178 27.45 9.99 14.33
CA GLU A 178 27.71 8.58 13.98
C GLU A 178 27.89 7.74 15.24
N ARG A 179 27.23 6.58 15.29
CA ARG A 179 27.45 5.55 16.30
C ARG A 179 27.25 4.15 15.73
N GLU A 180 27.87 3.18 16.34
CA GLU A 180 27.65 1.77 16.02
C GLU A 180 26.42 1.24 16.78
N VAL A 181 25.61 0.46 16.07
CA VAL A 181 24.46 -0.24 16.65
C VAL A 181 24.43 -1.69 16.18
N ILE A 182 23.96 -2.57 17.03
CA ILE A 182 23.63 -3.95 16.63
C ILE A 182 22.19 -3.95 16.15
N ILE A 183 21.96 -4.51 14.97
CA ILE A 183 20.61 -4.68 14.40
C ILE A 183 19.91 -5.84 15.09
N ASP A 184 19.38 -5.59 16.26
CA ASP A 184 18.63 -6.54 17.07
C ASP A 184 17.11 -6.29 16.97
N SER A 185 16.34 -7.07 17.73
CA SER A 185 14.88 -6.93 17.77
C SER A 185 14.43 -5.54 18.25
N ALA A 186 15.12 -4.96 19.21
CA ALA A 186 14.80 -3.64 19.74
C ALA A 186 15.08 -2.53 18.72
N TYR A 187 16.20 -2.65 18.01
CA TYR A 187 16.52 -1.73 16.90
C TYR A 187 15.48 -1.79 15.80
N ILE A 188 15.10 -2.99 15.32
CA ILE A 188 14.11 -3.16 14.24
C ILE A 188 12.75 -2.60 14.69
N THR A 189 12.31 -2.90 15.91
CA THR A 189 11.05 -2.35 16.45
C THR A 189 11.07 -0.82 16.46
N ARG A 190 12.17 -0.21 16.96
CA ARG A 190 12.32 1.25 16.97
C ARG A 190 12.35 1.82 15.56
N SER A 191 13.03 1.17 14.63
CA SER A 191 13.13 1.60 13.23
C SER A 191 11.77 1.58 12.52
N ILE A 192 10.90 0.62 12.83
CA ILE A 192 9.53 0.56 12.29
C ILE A 192 8.65 1.66 12.89
N LYS A 193 8.72 1.88 14.21
CA LYS A 193 7.88 2.86 14.92
C LYS A 193 8.40 4.29 14.79
N ASN A 194 9.71 4.49 14.83
CA ASN A 194 10.36 5.80 14.74
C ASN A 194 11.58 5.75 13.80
N PRO A 195 11.36 5.67 12.49
CA PRO A 195 12.43 5.44 11.49
C PRO A 195 13.44 6.57 11.38
N ASN A 196 13.10 7.77 11.84
CA ASN A 196 13.99 8.92 11.78
C ASN A 196 14.88 9.10 13.04
N ALA A 197 14.75 8.22 14.02
CA ALA A 197 15.59 8.24 15.22
C ALA A 197 17.04 7.86 14.91
N ASP A 198 17.22 6.81 14.09
CA ASP A 198 18.52 6.32 13.64
C ASP A 198 18.53 6.10 12.14
N ILE A 199 19.41 6.76 11.41
CA ILE A 199 19.54 6.61 9.96
C ILE A 199 20.81 5.83 9.65
N VAL A 200 20.66 4.67 8.98
CA VAL A 200 21.83 3.88 8.57
C VAL A 200 22.71 4.72 7.63
N LYS A 201 24.01 4.76 7.88
CA LYS A 201 24.98 5.56 7.11
C LYS A 201 24.89 5.24 5.62
N GLY A 202 24.76 6.28 4.78
CA GLY A 202 24.61 6.15 3.34
C GLY A 202 23.16 6.02 2.85
N TYR A 203 22.18 6.18 3.75
CA TYR A 203 20.76 6.30 3.41
C TYR A 203 20.24 7.69 3.79
N MET A 204 19.11 8.08 3.20
CA MET A 204 18.52 9.41 3.38
C MET A 204 17.49 9.43 4.51
N LYS A 205 17.53 10.47 5.34
CA LYS A 205 16.51 10.74 6.36
C LYS A 205 15.16 11.10 5.71
N GLY A 206 14.06 10.67 6.33
CA GLY A 206 12.70 11.09 5.95
C GLY A 206 12.07 10.27 4.83
N LEU A 207 12.73 9.23 4.30
CA LEU A 207 12.15 8.35 3.28
C LEU A 207 11.28 7.25 3.86
N MET A 208 11.61 6.73 5.03
CA MET A 208 10.79 5.74 5.73
C MET A 208 9.77 6.47 6.61
N VAL A 209 8.49 6.15 6.41
CA VAL A 209 7.39 6.66 7.25
C VAL A 209 7.26 5.84 8.53
N SER A 210 6.70 6.43 9.58
CA SER A 210 6.38 5.70 10.82
C SER A 210 5.20 4.75 10.58
N TYR A 211 5.35 3.53 11.07
CA TYR A 211 4.28 2.52 11.11
C TYR A 211 3.69 2.34 12.52
N GLU A 212 3.96 3.27 13.43
CA GLU A 212 3.36 3.26 14.76
C GLU A 212 1.83 3.37 14.67
N GLY A 213 1.11 2.44 15.32
CA GLY A 213 -0.35 2.34 15.24
C GLY A 213 -0.89 1.74 13.93
N ILE A 214 -0.03 1.43 12.95
CA ILE A 214 -0.41 0.77 11.69
C ILE A 214 -0.04 -0.72 11.74
N VAL A 215 1.18 -1.03 12.18
CA VAL A 215 1.66 -2.41 12.37
C VAL A 215 1.61 -2.73 13.86
N THR A 216 0.95 -3.83 14.23
CA THR A 216 0.83 -4.25 15.64
C THR A 216 2.15 -4.82 16.17
N ASP A 217 2.27 -4.92 17.50
CA ASP A 217 3.48 -5.47 18.11
C ASP A 217 3.68 -6.95 17.75
N GLU A 218 2.59 -7.72 17.60
CA GLU A 218 2.62 -9.11 17.13
C GLU A 218 3.15 -9.20 15.69
N GLN A 219 2.66 -8.33 14.83
CA GLN A 219 3.13 -8.24 13.44
C GLN A 219 4.61 -7.83 13.34
N ILE A 220 5.08 -6.97 14.26
CA ILE A 220 6.52 -6.62 14.33
C ILE A 220 7.35 -7.84 14.74
N VAL A 221 6.85 -8.67 15.65
CA VAL A 221 7.52 -9.93 16.02
C VAL A 221 7.63 -10.87 14.82
N ASP A 222 6.57 -11.01 14.03
CA ASP A 222 6.57 -11.82 12.81
C ASP A 222 7.58 -11.29 11.77
N ILE A 223 7.64 -9.96 11.58
CA ILE A 223 8.65 -9.32 10.71
C ILE A 223 10.08 -9.64 11.18
N ILE A 224 10.34 -9.50 12.47
CA ILE A 224 11.65 -9.77 13.06
C ILE A 224 12.04 -11.23 12.87
N ASP A 225 11.10 -12.16 13.08
CA ASP A 225 11.35 -13.58 12.87
C ASP A 225 11.67 -13.89 11.40
N TYR A 226 10.93 -13.29 10.47
CA TYR A 226 11.25 -13.39 9.05
C TYR A 226 12.66 -12.89 8.72
N ILE A 227 13.03 -11.68 9.20
CA ILE A 227 14.35 -11.08 8.94
C ILE A 227 15.48 -11.92 9.52
N LYS A 228 15.30 -12.53 10.70
CA LYS A 228 16.28 -13.45 11.31
C LYS A 228 16.59 -14.66 10.42
N ASN A 229 15.57 -15.16 9.72
CA ASN A 229 15.69 -16.35 8.89
C ASN A 229 16.12 -16.04 7.45
N LEU A 230 16.16 -14.78 7.04
CA LEU A 230 16.57 -14.34 5.71
C LEU A 230 18.10 -14.22 5.62
N LYS A 231 18.76 -15.29 5.15
CA LYS A 231 20.24 -15.41 5.04
C LYS A 231 20.76 -15.07 3.65
#